data_6b533a1a8691c326dc3e4755db6f6c3e
#
_entry.id   6b533a1a8691c326dc3e4755db6f6c3e
#
_cell.length_a   1.000
_cell.length_b   1.000
_cell.length_c   1.000
_cell.angle_alpha   90.00
_cell.angle_beta   90.00
_cell.angle_gamma   90.00
#
_symmetry.space_group_name_H-M   'P 1'
#
loop_
_entity.id
_entity.type
_entity.pdbx_description
1 polymer ?
#
loop_
_entity_poly.entity_id
_entity_poly.type
_entity_poly.pdbx_seq_one_letter_code
_entity_poly.pdbx_strand_id
1 'polypeptide(L)'
;IGASPRGWEDISNVLKSGVSEAAQRLFVQGRIGAANAAEFFGVLRELRAGADVMRLLDTPRGPATAALLPQTLDGLYGLIYGLLAACTDAPRMTRGLDIIDQLPDIRGSVPLPIREAQTLAMELLMQKALEGDLAAAILDSPAYRRYVEQRRDA
;
A
#
# COMPACT_ATOMS: atom_id res chain seq x y z
N ILE A 1 -5.00 -3.95 -29.92
CA ILE A 1 -5.67 -5.24 -30.15
C ILE A 1 -5.67 -6.00 -28.83
N GLY A 2 -6.84 -6.20 -28.24
CA GLY A 2 -6.98 -6.93 -26.98
C GLY A 2 -6.81 -8.44 -27.16
N ALA A 3 -6.50 -9.14 -26.09
CA ALA A 3 -6.51 -10.58 -26.05
C ALA A 3 -7.94 -11.12 -26.19
N SER A 4 -8.08 -12.31 -26.81
CA SER A 4 -9.37 -13.01 -26.88
C SER A 4 -9.84 -13.42 -25.47
N PRO A 5 -11.13 -13.72 -25.25
CA PRO A 5 -11.60 -14.25 -23.97
C PRO A 5 -10.82 -15.48 -23.48
N ARG A 6 -10.46 -16.37 -24.40
CA ARG A 6 -9.64 -17.54 -24.11
C ARG A 6 -8.22 -17.15 -23.67
N GLY A 7 -7.64 -16.11 -24.27
CA GLY A 7 -6.33 -15.58 -23.87
C GLY A 7 -6.33 -15.07 -22.44
N TRP A 8 -7.37 -14.38 -22.02
CA TRP A 8 -7.53 -13.91 -20.64
C TRP A 8 -7.76 -15.06 -19.65
N GLU A 9 -8.47 -16.10 -20.04
CA GLU A 9 -8.65 -17.32 -19.24
C GLU A 9 -7.30 -18.01 -19.01
N ASP A 10 -6.48 -18.15 -20.06
CA ASP A 10 -5.13 -18.71 -19.96
C ASP A 10 -4.25 -17.89 -19.02
N ILE A 11 -4.29 -16.56 -19.08
CA ILE A 11 -3.57 -15.66 -18.17
C ILE A 11 -4.02 -15.89 -16.73
N SER A 12 -5.32 -15.96 -16.48
CA SER A 12 -5.86 -16.22 -15.15
C SER A 12 -5.35 -17.54 -14.59
N ASN A 13 -5.32 -18.60 -15.38
CA ASN A 13 -4.83 -19.92 -14.98
C ASN A 13 -3.34 -19.89 -14.64
N VAL A 14 -2.53 -19.19 -15.42
CA VAL A 14 -1.09 -19.03 -15.15
C VAL A 14 -0.83 -18.25 -13.85
N LEU A 15 -1.58 -17.18 -13.60
CA LEU A 15 -1.46 -16.40 -12.37
C LEU A 15 -1.79 -17.21 -11.12
N LYS A 16 -2.69 -18.19 -11.23
CA LYS A 16 -3.10 -19.08 -10.14
C LYS A 16 -2.20 -20.31 -9.98
N SER A 17 -1.34 -20.60 -10.94
CA SER A 17 -0.55 -21.84 -11.00
C SER A 17 0.68 -21.86 -10.08
N GLY A 18 1.04 -20.73 -9.46
CA GLY A 18 2.21 -20.63 -8.60
C GLY A 18 3.55 -20.54 -9.31
N VAL A 19 3.57 -20.33 -10.63
CA VAL A 19 4.81 -20.08 -11.38
C VAL A 19 5.44 -18.75 -10.97
N SER A 20 6.75 -18.58 -11.20
CA SER A 20 7.49 -17.37 -10.85
C SER A 20 6.91 -16.13 -11.54
N GLU A 21 7.09 -14.95 -10.94
CA GLU A 21 6.65 -13.69 -11.54
C GLU A 21 7.28 -13.44 -12.91
N ALA A 22 8.58 -13.80 -13.09
CA ALA A 22 9.26 -13.70 -14.37
C ALA A 22 8.60 -14.56 -15.45
N ALA A 23 8.22 -15.80 -15.13
CA ALA A 23 7.51 -16.69 -16.04
C ALA A 23 6.10 -16.17 -16.35
N GLN A 24 5.38 -15.63 -15.35
CA GLN A 24 4.08 -14.98 -15.55
C GLN A 24 4.18 -13.83 -16.53
N ARG A 25 5.18 -12.94 -16.38
CA ARG A 25 5.39 -11.80 -17.27
C ARG A 25 5.63 -12.22 -18.71
N LEU A 26 6.48 -13.22 -18.93
CA LEU A 26 6.75 -13.75 -20.27
C LEU A 26 5.51 -14.33 -20.92
N PHE A 27 4.72 -15.09 -20.17
CA PHE A 27 3.48 -15.68 -20.68
C PHE A 27 2.46 -14.61 -21.06
N VAL A 28 2.20 -13.66 -20.19
CA VAL A 28 1.24 -12.57 -20.43
C VAL A 28 1.69 -11.71 -21.61
N GLN A 29 2.98 -11.37 -21.68
CA GLN A 29 3.56 -10.61 -22.79
C GLN A 29 3.36 -11.31 -24.13
N GLY A 30 3.50 -12.64 -24.18
CA GLY A 30 3.27 -13.43 -25.38
C GLY A 30 1.79 -13.46 -25.81
N ARG A 31 0.85 -13.28 -24.87
CA ARG A 31 -0.59 -13.30 -25.14
C ARG A 31 -1.17 -11.96 -25.53
N ILE A 32 -0.73 -10.86 -24.96
CA ILE A 32 -1.33 -9.53 -25.12
C ILE A 32 -0.37 -8.45 -25.62
N GLY A 33 0.90 -8.79 -25.81
CA GLY A 33 1.95 -7.87 -26.25
C GLY A 33 2.62 -7.13 -25.10
N ALA A 34 3.81 -6.57 -25.34
CA ALA A 34 4.65 -5.97 -24.32
C ALA A 34 4.02 -4.75 -23.64
N ALA A 35 3.42 -3.82 -24.41
CA ALA A 35 2.80 -2.61 -23.87
C ALA A 35 1.58 -2.93 -22.99
N ASN A 36 0.70 -3.81 -23.47
CA ASN A 36 -0.49 -4.24 -22.72
C ASN A 36 -0.12 -5.06 -21.48
N ALA A 37 0.96 -5.86 -21.55
CA ALA A 37 1.44 -6.61 -20.40
C ALA A 37 1.96 -5.67 -19.29
N ALA A 38 2.70 -4.63 -19.64
CA ALA A 38 3.19 -3.64 -18.66
C ALA A 38 2.03 -2.94 -17.94
N GLU A 39 1.01 -2.52 -18.67
CA GLU A 39 -0.20 -1.91 -18.11
C GLU A 39 -0.96 -2.90 -17.20
N PHE A 40 -1.14 -4.14 -17.66
CA PHE A 40 -1.80 -5.20 -16.90
C PHE A 40 -1.10 -5.45 -15.55
N PHE A 41 0.24 -5.61 -15.54
CA PHE A 41 0.99 -5.82 -14.30
C PHE A 41 1.01 -4.59 -13.40
N GLY A 42 0.90 -3.38 -13.96
CA GLY A 42 0.71 -2.16 -13.19
C GLY A 42 -0.60 -2.20 -12.40
N VAL A 43 -1.71 -2.50 -13.05
CA VAL A 43 -3.03 -2.66 -12.42
C VAL A 43 -3.01 -3.79 -11.38
N LEU A 44 -2.42 -4.93 -11.72
CA LEU A 44 -2.33 -6.08 -10.81
C LEU A 44 -1.54 -5.72 -9.54
N ARG A 45 -0.46 -4.95 -9.65
CA ARG A 45 0.29 -4.43 -8.50
C ARG A 45 -0.56 -3.54 -7.60
N GLU A 46 -1.33 -2.63 -8.18
CA GLU A 46 -2.26 -1.76 -7.44
C GLU A 46 -3.31 -2.57 -6.68
N LEU A 47 -3.88 -3.59 -7.32
CA LEU A 47 -4.86 -4.47 -6.68
C LEU A 47 -4.24 -5.27 -5.52
N ARG A 48 -3.03 -5.78 -5.67
CA ARG A 48 -2.30 -6.49 -4.61
C ARG A 48 -1.94 -5.55 -3.46
N ALA A 49 -1.49 -4.34 -3.77
CA ALA A 49 -1.21 -3.32 -2.75
C ALA A 49 -2.46 -2.98 -1.95
N GLY A 50 -3.62 -2.86 -2.59
CA GLY A 50 -4.89 -2.66 -1.92
C GLY A 50 -5.27 -3.81 -0.99
N ALA A 51 -5.03 -5.05 -1.39
CA ALA A 51 -5.28 -6.23 -0.55
C ALA A 51 -4.35 -6.25 0.68
N ASP A 52 -3.08 -5.88 0.52
CA ASP A 52 -2.11 -5.80 1.61
C ASP A 52 -2.47 -4.68 2.60
N VAL A 53 -2.98 -3.54 2.13
CA VAL A 53 -3.48 -2.46 2.98
C VAL A 53 -4.63 -2.93 3.86
N MET A 54 -5.61 -3.64 3.30
CA MET A 54 -6.72 -4.17 4.09
C MET A 54 -6.24 -5.17 5.14
N ARG A 55 -5.29 -6.01 4.81
CA ARG A 55 -4.67 -6.95 5.75
C ARG A 55 -3.96 -6.21 6.88
N LEU A 56 -3.23 -5.14 6.58
CA LEU A 56 -2.58 -4.29 7.60
C LEU A 56 -3.60 -3.61 8.51
N LEU A 57 -4.69 -3.10 7.96
CA LEU A 57 -5.75 -2.45 8.74
C LEU A 57 -6.44 -3.44 9.68
N ASP A 58 -6.57 -4.71 9.29
CA ASP A 58 -7.21 -5.76 10.07
C ASP A 58 -6.27 -6.44 11.08
N THR A 59 -4.97 -6.18 11.01
CA THR A 59 -3.97 -6.80 11.89
C THR A 59 -3.57 -5.84 13.01
N PRO A 60 -3.63 -6.23 14.29
CA PRO A 60 -3.15 -5.40 15.39
C PRO A 60 -1.68 -5.05 15.25
N ARG A 61 -1.30 -3.86 15.75
CA ARG A 61 0.10 -3.40 15.74
C ARG A 61 1.00 -4.43 16.44
N GLY A 62 2.10 -4.81 15.78
CA GLY A 62 3.07 -5.74 16.34
C GLY A 62 4.03 -6.29 15.29
N PRO A 63 4.81 -7.34 15.62
CA PRO A 63 5.76 -7.95 14.68
C PRO A 63 5.12 -8.47 13.39
N ALA A 64 3.87 -8.95 13.46
CA ALA A 64 3.14 -9.43 12.30
C ALA A 64 2.86 -8.31 11.28
N THR A 65 2.55 -7.10 11.75
CA THR A 65 2.36 -5.95 10.87
C THR A 65 3.67 -5.46 10.29
N ALA A 66 4.74 -5.47 11.05
CA ALA A 66 6.07 -5.12 10.56
C ALA A 66 6.49 -5.99 9.37
N ALA A 67 6.15 -7.29 9.41
CA ALA A 67 6.42 -8.22 8.31
C ALA A 67 5.60 -7.94 7.04
N LEU A 68 4.46 -7.27 7.16
CA LEU A 68 3.58 -6.90 6.04
C LEU A 68 3.95 -5.56 5.42
N LEU A 69 4.82 -4.77 6.05
CA LEU A 69 5.24 -3.48 5.52
C LEU A 69 6.07 -3.65 4.24
N PRO A 70 5.87 -2.79 3.22
CA PRO A 70 6.60 -2.89 1.96
C PRO A 70 8.09 -2.63 2.14
N GLN A 71 8.92 -3.23 1.27
CA GLN A 71 10.37 -3.06 1.29
C GLN A 71 10.89 -2.37 0.03
N THR A 72 10.02 -1.86 -0.81
CA THR A 72 10.36 -1.16 -2.04
C THR A 72 9.73 0.23 -2.04
N LEU A 73 10.30 1.14 -2.83
CA LEU A 73 9.77 2.50 -2.98
C LEU A 73 8.35 2.50 -3.56
N ASP A 74 8.11 1.72 -4.60
CA ASP A 74 6.78 1.59 -5.21
C ASP A 74 5.77 1.02 -4.22
N GLY A 75 6.17 0.02 -3.44
CA GLY A 75 5.33 -0.56 -2.39
C GLY A 75 5.01 0.44 -1.29
N LEU A 76 5.97 1.27 -0.91
CA LEU A 76 5.79 2.31 0.10
C LEU A 76 4.76 3.36 -0.32
N TYR A 77 4.87 3.88 -1.54
CA TYR A 77 3.87 4.81 -2.09
C TYR A 77 2.52 4.13 -2.33
N GLY A 78 2.52 2.87 -2.77
CA GLY A 78 1.30 2.06 -2.88
C GLY A 78 0.58 1.91 -1.55
N LEU A 79 1.33 1.71 -0.46
CA LEU A 79 0.79 1.68 0.90
C LEU A 79 0.16 3.02 1.27
N ILE A 80 0.86 4.14 1.05
CA ILE A 80 0.37 5.47 1.41
C ILE A 80 -0.95 5.78 0.70
N TYR A 81 -1.00 5.64 -0.61
CA TYR A 81 -2.21 5.90 -1.38
C TYR A 81 -3.32 4.88 -1.12
N GLY A 82 -2.96 3.63 -0.86
CA GLY A 82 -3.90 2.59 -0.44
C GLY A 82 -4.55 2.89 0.91
N LEU A 83 -3.78 3.36 1.88
CA LEU A 83 -4.30 3.83 3.17
C LEU A 83 -5.21 5.03 3.00
N LEU A 84 -4.81 5.99 2.16
CA LEU A 84 -5.63 7.17 1.87
C LEU A 84 -7.00 6.78 1.30
N ALA A 85 -7.04 5.78 0.43
CA ALA A 85 -8.28 5.28 -0.14
C ALA A 85 -9.13 4.50 0.87
N ALA A 86 -8.51 3.71 1.74
CA ALA A 86 -9.19 2.78 2.65
C ALA A 86 -9.63 3.41 3.98
N CYS A 87 -8.98 4.47 4.47
CA CYS A 87 -9.28 5.11 5.75
C CYS A 87 -10.49 6.05 5.62
N THR A 88 -11.68 5.46 5.55
CA THR A 88 -12.95 6.16 5.32
C THR A 88 -13.81 6.33 6.57
N ASP A 89 -13.43 5.70 7.68
CA ASP A 89 -14.10 5.81 8.97
C ASP A 89 -13.11 6.03 10.11
N ALA A 90 -13.58 6.34 11.30
CA ALA A 90 -12.73 6.64 12.45
C ALA A 90 -11.84 5.47 12.87
N PRO A 91 -12.31 4.21 12.98
CA PRO A 91 -11.44 3.08 13.32
C PRO A 91 -10.32 2.85 12.31
N ARG A 92 -10.63 2.92 11.02
CA ARG A 92 -9.63 2.77 9.95
C ARG A 92 -8.64 3.91 9.92
N MET A 93 -9.11 5.14 10.13
CA MET A 93 -8.24 6.32 10.22
C MET A 93 -7.23 6.17 11.37
N THR A 94 -7.70 5.81 12.55
CA THR A 94 -6.83 5.56 13.72
C THR A 94 -5.81 4.46 13.42
N ARG A 95 -6.25 3.36 12.81
CA ARG A 95 -5.35 2.25 12.47
C ARG A 95 -4.36 2.66 11.37
N GLY A 96 -4.80 3.43 10.38
CA GLY A 96 -3.92 3.97 9.32
C GLY A 96 -2.81 4.84 9.88
N LEU A 97 -3.11 5.70 10.84
CA LEU A 97 -2.11 6.53 11.53
C LEU A 97 -1.10 5.66 12.29
N ASP A 98 -1.55 4.58 12.94
CA ASP A 98 -0.64 3.62 13.60
C ASP A 98 0.30 2.94 12.61
N ILE A 99 -0.18 2.58 11.43
CA ILE A 99 0.64 1.97 10.38
C ILE A 99 1.71 2.95 9.92
N ILE A 100 1.37 4.22 9.71
CA ILE A 100 2.32 5.26 9.32
C ILE A 100 3.37 5.47 10.42
N ASP A 101 2.97 5.49 11.67
CA ASP A 101 3.87 5.58 12.82
C ASP A 101 4.85 4.40 12.88
N GLN A 102 4.48 3.25 12.37
CA GLN A 102 5.28 2.02 12.33
C GLN A 102 6.21 1.93 11.11
N LEU A 103 6.15 2.85 10.15
CA LEU A 103 7.00 2.81 8.95
C LEU A 103 8.51 2.70 9.25
N PRO A 104 9.08 3.33 10.31
CA PRO A 104 10.48 3.13 10.65
C PRO A 104 10.89 1.69 10.98
N ASP A 105 9.92 0.81 11.23
CA ASP A 105 10.17 -0.62 11.49
C ASP A 105 10.46 -1.41 10.20
N ILE A 106 10.33 -0.78 9.03
CA ILE A 106 10.66 -1.43 7.75
C ILE A 106 12.13 -1.86 7.76
N ARG A 107 12.34 -3.13 7.46
CA ARG A 107 13.66 -3.73 7.31
C ARG A 107 13.85 -4.17 5.87
N GLY A 108 14.65 -3.44 5.12
CA GLY A 108 14.98 -3.76 3.74
C GLY A 108 16.46 -3.61 3.47
N SER A 109 16.91 -4.17 2.36
CA SER A 109 18.31 -4.07 1.90
C SER A 109 18.59 -2.74 1.20
N VAL A 110 17.55 -2.00 0.80
CA VAL A 110 17.66 -0.72 0.09
C VAL A 110 17.15 0.40 1.01
N PRO A 111 17.89 1.51 1.17
CA PRO A 111 17.41 2.66 1.92
C PRO A 111 16.15 3.24 1.28
N LEU A 112 15.13 3.51 2.10
CA LEU A 112 13.87 4.13 1.68
C LEU A 112 13.71 5.50 2.36
N PRO A 113 13.05 6.47 1.70
CA PRO A 113 12.81 7.81 2.26
C PRO A 113 11.67 7.76 3.29
N ILE A 114 11.89 7.09 4.42
CA ILE A 114 10.85 6.82 5.43
C ILE A 114 10.31 8.12 6.04
N ARG A 115 11.17 9.08 6.36
CA ARG A 115 10.73 10.34 6.99
C ARG A 115 9.83 11.15 6.05
N GLU A 116 10.23 11.26 4.79
CA GLU A 116 9.47 11.94 3.76
C GLU A 116 8.14 11.24 3.51
N ALA A 117 8.15 9.91 3.45
CA ALA A 117 6.96 9.11 3.30
C ALA A 117 5.99 9.26 4.48
N GLN A 118 6.49 9.23 5.71
CA GLN A 118 5.68 9.48 6.90
C GLN A 118 5.04 10.86 6.87
N THR A 119 5.81 11.88 6.50
CA THR A 119 5.32 13.25 6.41
C THR A 119 4.19 13.35 5.40
N LEU A 120 4.42 12.85 4.19
CA LEU A 120 3.41 12.85 3.13
C LEU A 120 2.15 12.12 3.56
N ALA A 121 2.30 10.92 4.09
CA ALA A 121 1.17 10.08 4.51
C ALA A 121 0.37 10.74 5.63
N MET A 122 1.05 11.30 6.64
CA MET A 122 0.39 11.99 7.74
C MET A 122 -0.39 13.21 7.27
N GLU A 123 0.19 14.03 6.41
CA GLU A 123 -0.46 15.21 5.85
C GLU A 123 -1.69 14.83 5.00
N LEU A 124 -1.57 13.82 4.15
CA LEU A 124 -2.69 13.36 3.32
C LEU A 124 -3.83 12.78 4.16
N LEU A 125 -3.54 11.99 5.19
CA LEU A 125 -4.58 11.46 6.07
C LEU A 125 -5.22 12.54 6.92
N MET A 126 -4.46 13.52 7.40
CA MET A 126 -5.00 14.66 8.13
C MET A 126 -5.95 15.47 7.25
N GLN A 127 -5.55 15.77 6.03
CA GLN A 127 -6.41 16.49 5.08
C GLN A 127 -7.71 15.73 4.83
N LYS A 128 -7.63 14.43 4.59
CA LYS A 128 -8.80 13.59 4.39
C LYS A 128 -9.72 13.57 5.61
N ALA A 129 -9.16 13.48 6.80
CA ALA A 129 -9.92 13.49 8.05
C ALA A 129 -10.68 14.80 8.26
N LEU A 130 -10.02 15.93 7.97
CA LEU A 130 -10.67 17.24 8.08
C LEU A 130 -11.80 17.42 7.07
N GLU A 131 -11.61 16.97 5.83
CA GLU A 131 -12.63 17.02 4.79
C GLU A 131 -13.80 16.06 5.05
N GLY A 132 -13.54 14.92 5.70
CA GLY A 132 -14.50 13.86 5.95
C GLY A 132 -15.10 13.82 7.35
N ASP A 133 -14.94 14.88 8.14
CA ASP A 133 -15.46 14.95 9.52
C ASP A 133 -14.87 13.91 10.48
N LEU A 134 -13.61 13.53 10.27
CA LEU A 134 -12.87 12.56 11.07
C LEU A 134 -11.76 13.19 11.93
N ALA A 135 -11.83 14.51 12.15
CA ALA A 135 -10.80 15.24 12.90
C ALA A 135 -10.61 14.71 14.32
N ALA A 136 -11.66 14.28 15.00
CA ALA A 136 -11.58 13.70 16.33
C ALA A 136 -10.70 12.43 16.37
N ALA A 137 -10.76 11.58 15.34
CA ALA A 137 -9.93 10.39 15.25
C ALA A 137 -8.43 10.74 15.17
N ILE A 138 -8.08 11.83 14.50
CA ILE A 138 -6.70 12.34 14.44
C ILE A 138 -6.26 12.83 15.83
N LEU A 139 -7.04 13.71 16.44
CA LEU A 139 -6.69 14.32 17.73
C LEU A 139 -6.56 13.29 18.86
N ASP A 140 -7.33 12.22 18.82
CA ASP A 140 -7.28 11.14 19.80
C ASP A 140 -6.19 10.10 19.53
N SER A 141 -5.53 10.17 18.37
CA SER A 141 -4.53 9.19 17.96
C SER A 141 -3.20 9.38 18.69
N PRO A 142 -2.69 8.37 19.42
CA PRO A 142 -1.33 8.42 19.97
C PRO A 142 -0.24 8.56 18.91
N ALA A 143 -0.44 7.98 17.73
CA ALA A 143 0.49 8.08 16.60
C ALA A 143 0.63 9.53 16.12
N TYR A 144 -0.48 10.25 16.01
CA TYR A 144 -0.47 11.66 15.65
C TYR A 144 0.23 12.52 16.70
N ARG A 145 -0.01 12.27 17.97
CA ARG A 145 0.65 12.99 19.06
C ARG A 145 2.17 12.82 19.01
N ARG A 146 2.65 11.58 18.81
CA ARG A 146 4.08 11.32 18.65
C ARG A 146 4.67 12.05 17.44
N TYR A 147 3.96 12.06 16.34
CA TYR A 147 4.37 12.78 15.12
C TYR A 147 4.54 14.28 15.38
N VAL A 148 3.59 14.91 16.05
CA VAL A 148 3.65 16.34 16.40
C VAL A 148 4.81 16.64 17.34
N GLU A 149 5.01 15.81 18.37
CA GLU A 149 6.10 15.95 19.33
C GLU A 149 7.46 15.87 18.64
N GLN A 150 7.68 14.86 17.79
CA GLN A 150 8.92 14.71 17.03
C GLN A 150 9.21 15.90 16.12
N ARG A 151 8.17 16.54 15.59
CA ARG A 151 8.30 17.74 14.75
C ARG A 151 8.62 19.00 15.54
N ARG A 152 8.16 19.11 16.78
CA ARG A 152 8.47 20.25 17.67
C ARG A 152 9.91 20.24 18.13
N ASP A 153 10.50 19.07 18.28
CA ASP A 153 11.87 18.87 18.76
C ASP A 153 12.91 18.88 17.62
N ALA A 154 12.47 19.01 16.38
CA ALA A 154 13.35 19.05 15.21
C ALA A 154 13.84 20.45 14.89
#